data_5b35ce97ec74de69b7f0b222f9218675
#
_entry.id   5b35ce97ec74de69b7f0b222f9218675
#
_cell.length_a   1.000
_cell.length_b   1.000
_cell.length_c   1.000
_cell.angle_alpha   90.00
_cell.angle_beta   90.00
_cell.angle_gamma   90.00
#
_symmetry.space_group_name_H-M   'P 1'
#
loop_
_entity.id
_entity.type
_entity.pdbx_description
1 polymer ?
#
loop_
_entity_poly.entity_id
_entity_poly.type
_entity_poly.pdbx_seq_one_letter_code
_entity_poly.pdbx_strand_id
1 'polypeptide(L)'
;GAGAPAEKDVNLALTLAAKYRLEQLGATVQTIRTDDSFLSLEERNRAIVAGQPDFFIAVHHNSIDLSVDANLQTGTECYYFYPAGKALAQALVHNVTQATSRPDRGAQWGYYYVTRSTVCPAVLLEAGFMVNPSEYENVTSEPQLWAAGDAIARSVLECVPPG
;
A
#
# COMPACT_ATOMS: atom_id res chain seq x y z
N GLY A 1 -28.51 -1.18 -7.16
CA GLY A 1 -27.20 -1.34 -7.76
C GLY A 1 -26.20 -1.69 -6.70
N ALA A 2 -25.23 -2.52 -6.99
CA ALA A 2 -24.12 -2.74 -6.08
C ALA A 2 -23.51 -1.37 -5.76
N GLY A 3 -23.41 -1.05 -4.47
CA GLY A 3 -22.79 0.21 -4.03
C GLY A 3 -21.34 0.27 -4.50
N ALA A 4 -20.79 1.47 -4.57
CA ALA A 4 -19.37 1.66 -4.84
C ALA A 4 -18.53 0.87 -3.82
N PRO A 5 -17.42 0.21 -4.23
CA PRO A 5 -16.57 -0.53 -3.32
C PRO A 5 -16.02 0.40 -2.22
N ALA A 6 -16.01 -0.09 -0.99
CA ALA A 6 -15.41 0.63 0.12
C ALA A 6 -13.87 0.57 0.04
N GLU A 7 -13.18 1.51 0.66
CA GLU A 7 -11.71 1.53 0.70
C GLU A 7 -11.13 0.18 1.16
N LYS A 8 -11.72 -0.42 2.19
CA LYS A 8 -11.29 -1.73 2.71
C LYS A 8 -11.29 -2.85 1.66
N ASP A 9 -12.23 -2.79 0.71
CA ASP A 9 -12.37 -3.81 -0.35
C ASP A 9 -11.31 -3.60 -1.43
N VAL A 10 -11.06 -2.35 -1.81
CA VAL A 10 -10.02 -1.97 -2.77
C VAL A 10 -8.63 -2.25 -2.20
N ASN A 11 -8.41 -1.92 -0.92
CA ASN A 11 -7.16 -2.23 -0.22
C ASN A 11 -6.88 -3.74 -0.18
N LEU A 12 -7.91 -4.56 0.07
CA LEU A 12 -7.79 -6.02 0.06
C LEU A 12 -7.49 -6.54 -1.35
N ALA A 13 -8.21 -6.05 -2.36
CA ALA A 13 -7.99 -6.47 -3.76
C ALA A 13 -6.55 -6.16 -4.21
N LEU A 14 -6.04 -4.96 -3.93
CA LEU A 14 -4.66 -4.58 -4.25
C LEU A 14 -3.64 -5.43 -3.46
N THR A 15 -3.90 -5.67 -2.17
CA THR A 15 -3.04 -6.53 -1.34
C THR A 15 -2.96 -7.94 -1.91
N LEU A 16 -4.09 -8.52 -2.34
CA LEU A 16 -4.12 -9.87 -2.91
C LEU A 16 -3.43 -9.94 -4.28
N ALA A 17 -3.55 -8.91 -5.11
CA ALA A 17 -2.81 -8.81 -6.37
C ALA A 17 -1.29 -8.76 -6.12
N ALA A 18 -0.84 -7.93 -5.19
CA ALA A 18 0.58 -7.87 -4.81
C ALA A 18 1.08 -9.18 -4.22
N LYS A 19 0.29 -9.82 -3.33
CA LYS A 19 0.61 -11.13 -2.75
C LYS A 19 0.81 -12.17 -3.85
N TYR A 20 -0.17 -12.30 -4.75
CA TYR A 20 -0.09 -13.27 -5.85
C TYR A 20 1.21 -13.11 -6.63
N ARG A 21 1.56 -11.87 -6.98
CA ARG A 21 2.77 -11.61 -7.77
C ARG A 21 4.05 -11.89 -7.00
N LEU A 22 4.13 -11.48 -5.74
CA LEU A 22 5.28 -11.76 -4.86
C LEU A 22 5.51 -13.27 -4.69
N GLU A 23 4.44 -14.04 -4.49
CA GLU A 23 4.55 -15.50 -4.35
C GLU A 23 5.04 -16.18 -5.63
N GLN A 24 4.63 -15.70 -6.80
CA GLN A 24 5.19 -16.17 -8.08
C GLN A 24 6.69 -15.86 -8.25
N LEU A 25 7.18 -14.85 -7.56
CA LEU A 25 8.58 -14.47 -7.54
C LEU A 25 9.38 -15.16 -6.41
N GLY A 26 8.74 -16.09 -5.68
CA GLY A 26 9.37 -16.91 -4.65
C GLY A 26 9.31 -16.34 -3.24
N ALA A 27 8.61 -15.22 -3.01
CA ALA A 27 8.40 -14.69 -1.68
C ALA A 27 7.39 -15.49 -0.87
N THR A 28 7.56 -15.53 0.46
CA THR A 28 6.51 -15.96 1.38
C THR A 28 5.74 -14.74 1.85
N VAL A 29 4.43 -14.68 1.56
CA VAL A 29 3.60 -13.52 1.87
C VAL A 29 2.50 -13.87 2.88
N GLN A 30 2.54 -13.19 4.02
CA GLN A 30 1.48 -13.24 5.02
C GLN A 30 0.62 -11.97 4.90
N THR A 31 -0.69 -12.15 4.80
CA THR A 31 -1.66 -11.05 4.86
C THR A 31 -2.29 -11.00 6.24
N ILE A 32 -2.34 -9.80 6.83
CA ILE A 32 -2.96 -9.62 8.16
C ILE A 32 -4.47 -9.83 8.07
N ARG A 33 -5.08 -9.49 6.93
CA ARG A 33 -6.51 -9.64 6.67
C ARG A 33 -6.75 -10.28 5.29
N THR A 34 -7.62 -11.25 5.23
CA THR A 34 -8.02 -11.94 3.98
C THR A 34 -9.53 -11.86 3.71
N ASP A 35 -10.28 -11.28 4.63
CA ASP A 35 -11.74 -11.15 4.58
C ASP A 35 -12.19 -9.80 5.15
N ASP A 36 -13.46 -9.62 5.46
CA ASP A 36 -14.02 -8.38 6.01
C ASP A 36 -13.91 -8.29 7.55
N SER A 37 -13.03 -9.06 8.18
CA SER A 37 -12.81 -8.98 9.62
C SER A 37 -12.18 -7.64 10.02
N PHE A 38 -12.63 -7.10 11.15
CA PHE A 38 -11.99 -5.95 11.78
C PHE A 38 -10.80 -6.41 12.63
N LEU A 39 -9.67 -5.73 12.48
CA LEU A 39 -8.48 -5.90 13.32
C LEU A 39 -8.04 -4.53 13.84
N SER A 40 -7.90 -4.44 15.15
CA SER A 40 -7.36 -3.25 15.80
C SER A 40 -5.90 -3.00 15.39
N LEU A 41 -5.42 -1.78 15.57
CA LEU A 41 -4.01 -1.44 15.29
C LEU A 41 -3.04 -2.28 16.13
N GLU A 42 -3.43 -2.63 17.37
CA GLU A 42 -2.61 -3.48 18.24
C GLU A 42 -2.53 -4.92 17.72
N GLU A 43 -3.65 -5.49 17.25
CA GLU A 43 -3.67 -6.83 16.65
C GLU A 43 -2.83 -6.88 15.38
N ARG A 44 -2.89 -5.83 14.54
CA ARG A 44 -2.03 -5.71 13.35
C ARG A 44 -0.55 -5.70 13.74
N ASN A 45 -0.18 -4.91 14.75
CA ASN A 45 1.22 -4.87 15.22
C ASN A 45 1.67 -6.20 15.82
N ARG A 46 0.80 -6.90 16.57
CA ARG A 46 1.10 -8.25 17.07
C ARG A 46 1.35 -9.24 15.94
N ALA A 47 0.58 -9.16 14.86
CA ALA A 47 0.78 -10.01 13.68
C ALA A 47 2.12 -9.72 12.99
N ILE A 48 2.52 -8.46 12.87
CA ILE A 48 3.84 -8.08 12.33
C ILE A 48 4.96 -8.66 13.20
N VAL A 49 4.87 -8.47 14.52
CA VAL A 49 5.89 -8.95 15.46
C VAL A 49 5.97 -10.48 15.44
N ALA A 50 4.84 -11.17 15.41
CA ALA A 50 4.81 -12.65 15.38
C ALA A 50 5.34 -13.22 14.06
N GLY A 51 5.06 -12.54 12.94
CA GLY A 51 5.47 -12.98 11.59
C GLY A 51 6.94 -12.77 11.29
N GLN A 52 7.63 -11.86 12.00
CA GLN A 52 9.04 -11.51 11.76
C GLN A 52 9.37 -11.33 10.27
N PRO A 53 8.64 -10.50 9.53
CA PRO A 53 8.83 -10.36 8.09
C PRO A 53 10.09 -9.56 7.76
N ASP A 54 10.64 -9.74 6.55
CA ASP A 54 11.71 -8.90 6.02
C ASP A 54 11.23 -7.47 5.71
N PHE A 55 9.96 -7.33 5.30
CA PHE A 55 9.30 -6.06 4.99
C PHE A 55 7.84 -6.08 5.43
N PHE A 56 7.31 -4.93 5.83
CA PHE A 56 5.89 -4.74 6.07
C PHE A 56 5.35 -3.57 5.24
N ILE A 57 4.25 -3.81 4.52
CA ILE A 57 3.55 -2.80 3.71
C ILE A 57 2.08 -2.77 4.14
N ALA A 58 1.65 -1.65 4.73
CA ALA A 58 0.23 -1.35 4.89
C ALA A 58 -0.28 -0.72 3.59
N VAL A 59 -1.28 -1.33 2.96
CA VAL A 59 -1.87 -0.86 1.71
C VAL A 59 -3.17 -0.13 2.02
N HIS A 60 -3.22 1.13 1.63
CA HIS A 60 -4.35 2.02 1.81
C HIS A 60 -4.65 2.84 0.55
N HIS A 61 -5.81 3.49 0.54
CA HIS A 61 -6.16 4.55 -0.39
C HIS A 61 -6.53 5.80 0.41
N ASN A 62 -5.96 6.91 -0.02
CA ASN A 62 -6.01 8.16 0.72
C ASN A 62 -7.44 8.72 0.82
N SER A 63 -7.69 9.36 1.95
CA SER A 63 -8.89 10.16 2.20
C SER A 63 -8.49 11.60 2.47
N ILE A 64 -9.47 12.49 2.47
CA ILE A 64 -9.26 13.91 2.71
C ILE A 64 -10.25 14.44 3.75
N ASP A 65 -9.87 15.54 4.38
CA ASP A 65 -10.81 16.32 5.19
C ASP A 65 -11.92 16.89 4.30
N LEU A 66 -13.14 16.98 4.83
CA LEU A 66 -14.32 17.50 4.11
C LEU A 66 -14.17 18.96 3.67
N SER A 67 -13.23 19.70 4.23
CA SER A 67 -12.91 21.08 3.84
C SER A 67 -12.04 21.19 2.58
N VAL A 68 -11.47 20.09 2.10
CA VAL A 68 -10.58 20.05 0.94
C VAL A 68 -11.37 19.62 -0.30
N ASP A 69 -11.12 20.29 -1.43
CA ASP A 69 -11.72 19.89 -2.71
C ASP A 69 -11.13 18.55 -3.18
N ALA A 70 -11.97 17.53 -3.25
CA ALA A 70 -11.58 16.19 -3.65
C ALA A 70 -11.00 16.14 -5.07
N ASN A 71 -11.47 16.99 -5.98
CA ASN A 71 -10.99 17.01 -7.37
C ASN A 71 -9.53 17.45 -7.51
N LEU A 72 -9.00 18.14 -6.49
CA LEU A 72 -7.62 18.63 -6.48
C LEU A 72 -6.63 17.63 -5.85
N GLN A 73 -7.14 16.54 -5.25
CA GLN A 73 -6.32 15.56 -4.55
C GLN A 73 -6.19 14.30 -5.39
N THR A 74 -4.98 14.00 -5.84
CA THR A 74 -4.66 12.86 -6.69
C THR A 74 -3.23 12.39 -6.46
N GLY A 75 -2.93 11.13 -6.77
CA GLY A 75 -1.58 10.60 -6.78
C GLY A 75 -1.29 9.58 -5.68
N THR A 76 -0.09 9.05 -5.74
CA THR A 76 0.42 8.03 -4.82
C THR A 76 1.47 8.62 -3.90
N GLU A 77 1.38 8.30 -2.62
CA GLU A 77 2.39 8.65 -1.62
C GLU A 77 2.68 7.46 -0.71
N CYS A 78 3.82 7.46 -0.03
CA CYS A 78 4.17 6.39 0.89
C CYS A 78 4.85 6.96 2.14
N TYR A 79 4.41 6.49 3.30
CA TYR A 79 4.92 6.96 4.58
C TYR A 79 5.83 5.93 5.23
N TYR A 80 6.92 6.42 5.81
CA TYR A 80 7.84 5.66 6.65
C TYR A 80 8.09 6.41 7.96
N PHE A 81 8.40 5.72 9.03
CA PHE A 81 8.81 6.32 10.30
C PHE A 81 10.32 6.15 10.52
N TYR A 82 10.82 4.93 10.50
CA TYR A 82 12.25 4.67 10.63
C TYR A 82 12.98 4.77 9.29
N PRO A 83 14.25 5.25 9.29
CA PRO A 83 15.05 5.37 8.06
C PRO A 83 15.13 4.08 7.24
N ALA A 84 15.06 2.92 7.88
CA ALA A 84 15.07 1.62 7.22
C ALA A 84 13.92 1.43 6.20
N GLY A 85 12.76 2.07 6.44
CA GLY A 85 11.62 2.03 5.51
C GLY A 85 11.73 2.97 4.31
N LYS A 86 12.67 3.92 4.34
CA LYS A 86 12.73 5.00 3.32
C LYS A 86 12.95 4.47 1.90
N ALA A 87 13.89 3.56 1.71
CA ALA A 87 14.19 3.01 0.38
C ALA A 87 12.98 2.28 -0.21
N LEU A 88 12.30 1.46 0.60
CA LEU A 88 11.07 0.77 0.18
C LEU A 88 9.95 1.76 -0.15
N ALA A 89 9.76 2.81 0.66
CA ALA A 89 8.76 3.84 0.40
C ALA A 89 9.01 4.56 -0.94
N GLN A 90 10.27 4.89 -1.23
CA GLN A 90 10.67 5.53 -2.48
C GLN A 90 10.42 4.61 -3.70
N ALA A 91 10.82 3.34 -3.61
CA ALA A 91 10.59 2.37 -4.66
C ALA A 91 9.09 2.15 -4.93
N LEU A 92 8.27 2.05 -3.87
CA LEU A 92 6.82 1.89 -3.98
C LEU A 92 6.17 3.07 -4.71
N VAL A 93 6.47 4.31 -4.31
CA VAL A 93 5.89 5.49 -4.99
C VAL A 93 6.33 5.52 -6.44
N HIS A 94 7.63 5.37 -6.70
CA HIS A 94 8.15 5.39 -8.07
C HIS A 94 7.48 4.33 -8.95
N ASN A 95 7.50 3.07 -8.55
CA ASN A 95 7.00 1.98 -9.38
C ASN A 95 5.46 2.02 -9.55
N VAL A 96 4.72 2.35 -8.48
CA VAL A 96 3.25 2.43 -8.56
C VAL A 96 2.82 3.58 -9.46
N THR A 97 3.43 4.77 -9.35
CA THR A 97 3.11 5.91 -10.21
C THR A 97 3.44 5.65 -11.67
N GLN A 98 4.57 4.99 -11.96
CA GLN A 98 4.91 4.59 -13.33
C GLN A 98 3.92 3.59 -13.91
N ALA A 99 3.49 2.60 -13.12
CA ALA A 99 2.58 1.56 -13.59
C ALA A 99 1.14 2.04 -13.79
N THR A 100 0.70 3.03 -13.01
CA THR A 100 -0.68 3.47 -12.95
C THR A 100 -0.92 4.87 -13.55
N SER A 101 0.14 5.55 -13.94
CA SER A 101 0.11 6.95 -14.45
C SER A 101 -0.48 7.96 -13.45
N ARG A 102 -0.44 7.64 -12.15
CA ARG A 102 -0.85 8.57 -11.09
C ARG A 102 0.30 9.53 -10.75
N PRO A 103 -0.01 10.76 -10.32
CA PRO A 103 1.01 11.70 -9.86
C PRO A 103 1.84 11.15 -8.71
N ASP A 104 3.14 11.43 -8.72
CA ASP A 104 4.07 11.11 -7.65
C ASP A 104 4.00 12.19 -6.56
N ARG A 105 3.58 11.82 -5.35
CA ARG A 105 3.54 12.70 -4.18
C ARG A 105 4.72 12.47 -3.23
N GLY A 106 5.57 11.52 -3.55
CA GLY A 106 6.81 11.24 -2.84
C GLY A 106 6.69 10.30 -1.65
N ALA A 107 7.85 9.85 -1.20
CA ALA A 107 8.03 9.15 0.06
C ALA A 107 8.23 10.16 1.19
N GLN A 108 7.41 10.07 2.24
CA GLN A 108 7.33 11.06 3.31
C GLN A 108 7.56 10.43 4.67
N TRP A 109 8.15 11.20 5.60
CA TRP A 109 8.15 10.81 7.00
C TRP A 109 6.74 10.98 7.59
N GLY A 110 6.25 9.96 8.32
CA GLY A 110 4.92 10.02 8.93
C GLY A 110 4.82 9.20 10.23
N TYR A 111 4.10 9.75 11.22
CA TYR A 111 3.92 9.14 12.53
C TYR A 111 2.67 8.23 12.53
N TYR A 112 2.69 7.17 11.70
CA TYR A 112 1.61 6.19 11.68
C TYR A 112 1.93 4.99 12.59
N TYR A 113 0.91 4.41 13.20
CA TYR A 113 1.11 3.32 14.15
C TYR A 113 1.84 2.13 13.53
N VAL A 114 1.41 1.70 12.34
CA VAL A 114 1.95 0.53 11.65
C VAL A 114 3.36 0.75 11.07
N THR A 115 3.76 2.00 10.80
CA THR A 115 5.11 2.30 10.28
C THR A 115 6.18 2.33 11.38
N ARG A 116 5.77 2.26 12.65
CA ARG A 116 6.66 2.29 13.82
C ARG A 116 7.11 0.90 14.27
N SER A 117 6.92 -0.13 13.44
CA SER A 117 7.46 -1.45 13.71
C SER A 117 8.99 -1.40 13.75
N THR A 118 9.56 -2.06 14.76
CA THR A 118 11.03 -2.16 14.94
C THR A 118 11.60 -3.50 14.46
N VAL A 119 10.74 -4.42 14.02
CA VAL A 119 11.19 -5.76 13.61
C VAL A 119 11.58 -5.83 12.14
N CYS A 120 11.10 -4.88 11.33
CA CYS A 120 11.40 -4.81 9.90
C CYS A 120 11.23 -3.39 9.36
N PRO A 121 11.75 -3.05 8.16
CA PRO A 121 11.33 -1.89 7.40
C PRO A 121 9.82 -1.92 7.19
N ALA A 122 9.12 -0.89 7.69
CA ALA A 122 7.66 -0.81 7.69
C ALA A 122 7.20 0.49 7.04
N VAL A 123 6.24 0.39 6.12
CA VAL A 123 5.72 1.53 5.36
C VAL A 123 4.20 1.47 5.25
N LEU A 124 3.59 2.62 4.97
CA LEU A 124 2.18 2.77 4.65
C LEU A 124 2.07 3.39 3.26
N LEU A 125 1.57 2.61 2.31
CA LEU A 125 1.33 3.04 0.93
C LEU A 125 -0.09 3.58 0.80
N GLU A 126 -0.21 4.83 0.41
CA GLU A 126 -1.45 5.46 -0.06
C GLU A 126 -1.46 5.39 -1.59
N ALA A 127 -2.11 4.36 -2.13
CA ALA A 127 -2.00 4.02 -3.54
C ALA A 127 -2.74 4.98 -4.48
N GLY A 128 -3.65 5.80 -3.95
CA GLY A 128 -4.41 6.81 -4.70
C GLY A 128 -5.55 7.37 -3.86
N PHE A 129 -6.34 8.30 -4.41
CA PHE A 129 -7.44 8.98 -3.73
C PHE A 129 -8.79 8.46 -4.22
N MET A 130 -9.45 7.61 -3.43
CA MET A 130 -10.80 7.11 -3.76
C MET A 130 -11.88 8.18 -3.71
N VAL A 131 -11.63 9.27 -3.01
CA VAL A 131 -12.56 10.42 -2.92
C VAL A 131 -12.53 11.31 -4.16
N ASN A 132 -11.50 11.21 -5.01
CA ASN A 132 -11.41 11.95 -6.25
C ASN A 132 -12.18 11.21 -7.36
N PRO A 133 -13.24 11.81 -7.95
CA PRO A 133 -14.05 11.13 -8.96
C PRO A 133 -13.26 10.68 -10.20
N SER A 134 -12.27 11.45 -10.63
CA SER A 134 -11.45 11.11 -11.79
C SER A 134 -10.45 9.99 -11.51
N GLU A 135 -10.01 9.83 -10.26
CA GLU A 135 -9.08 8.78 -9.85
C GLU A 135 -9.81 7.50 -9.39
N TYR A 136 -11.07 7.63 -8.95
CA TYR A 136 -11.87 6.53 -8.43
C TYR A 136 -11.97 5.34 -9.41
N GLU A 137 -12.30 5.60 -10.67
CA GLU A 137 -12.38 4.56 -11.70
C GLU A 137 -11.02 3.88 -11.93
N ASN A 138 -9.95 4.67 -11.85
CA ASN A 138 -8.60 4.16 -12.00
C ASN A 138 -8.22 3.24 -10.83
N VAL A 139 -8.39 3.66 -9.57
CA VAL A 139 -7.99 2.87 -8.39
C VAL A 139 -8.86 1.63 -8.18
N THR A 140 -10.08 1.60 -8.70
CA THR A 140 -11.02 0.47 -8.53
C THR A 140 -11.03 -0.48 -9.71
N SER A 141 -10.43 -0.14 -10.85
CA SER A 141 -10.42 -1.00 -12.03
C SER A 141 -9.46 -2.18 -11.86
N GLU A 142 -9.88 -3.36 -12.29
CA GLU A 142 -9.08 -4.59 -12.19
C GLU A 142 -7.71 -4.46 -12.87
N PRO A 143 -7.57 -3.94 -14.11
CA PRO A 143 -6.25 -3.77 -14.74
C PRO A 143 -5.30 -2.89 -13.93
N GLN A 144 -5.80 -1.83 -13.31
CA GLN A 144 -4.99 -0.92 -12.50
C GLN A 144 -4.60 -1.52 -11.15
N LEU A 145 -5.46 -2.33 -10.55
CA LEU A 145 -5.15 -3.10 -9.34
C LEU A 145 -4.02 -4.10 -9.61
N TRP A 146 -4.07 -4.81 -10.73
CA TRP A 146 -2.98 -5.72 -11.14
C TRP A 146 -1.69 -4.98 -11.46
N ALA A 147 -1.75 -3.86 -12.16
CA ALA A 147 -0.57 -3.04 -12.47
C ALA A 147 0.09 -2.50 -11.18
N ALA A 148 -0.71 -2.01 -10.23
CA ALA A 148 -0.21 -1.57 -8.94
C ALA A 148 0.35 -2.74 -8.10
N GLY A 149 -0.29 -3.91 -8.12
CA GLY A 149 0.19 -5.12 -7.45
C GLY A 149 1.55 -5.58 -7.99
N ASP A 150 1.73 -5.60 -9.31
CA ASP A 150 3.02 -5.88 -9.96
C ASP A 150 4.09 -4.85 -9.57
N ALA A 151 3.72 -3.57 -9.47
CA ALA A 151 4.62 -2.50 -9.06
C ALA A 151 5.06 -2.65 -7.60
N ILE A 152 4.14 -3.02 -6.70
CA ILE A 152 4.47 -3.33 -5.29
C ILE A 152 5.48 -4.48 -5.23
N ALA A 153 5.24 -5.55 -5.96
CA ALA A 153 6.14 -6.70 -6.00
C ALA A 153 7.55 -6.33 -6.51
N ARG A 154 7.62 -5.54 -7.58
CA ARG A 154 8.90 -5.02 -8.10
C ARG A 154 9.65 -4.19 -7.06
N SER A 155 8.93 -3.32 -6.34
CA SER A 155 9.52 -2.46 -5.30
C SER A 155 10.15 -3.26 -4.17
N VAL A 156 9.51 -4.36 -3.76
CA VAL A 156 10.08 -5.28 -2.76
C VAL A 156 11.35 -5.91 -3.29
N LEU A 157 11.36 -6.43 -4.53
CA LEU A 157 12.55 -7.05 -5.13
C LEU A 157 13.75 -6.08 -5.22
N GLU A 158 13.51 -4.83 -5.55
CA GLU A 158 14.55 -3.79 -5.60
C GLU A 158 15.18 -3.51 -4.23
N CYS A 159 14.47 -3.80 -3.15
CA CYS A 159 14.92 -3.60 -1.78
C CYS A 159 15.52 -4.86 -1.12
N VAL A 160 15.41 -6.03 -1.76
CA VAL A 160 16.05 -7.25 -1.26
C VAL A 160 17.56 -7.13 -1.49
N PRO A 161 18.40 -7.31 -0.44
CA PRO A 161 19.85 -7.33 -0.62
C PRO A 161 20.28 -8.41 -1.62
N PRO A 162 21.29 -8.13 -2.46
CA PRO A 162 21.85 -9.17 -3.32
C PRO A 162 22.40 -10.29 -2.44
N GLY A 163 22.06 -11.54 -2.76
CA GLY A 163 22.53 -12.74 -2.07
C GLY A 163 24.03 -12.99 -2.24
#